data_e6af6588cc009c320f3d6df5229907fd
#
_entry.id   e6af6588cc009c320f3d6df5229907fd
#
_cell.length_a   1.000
_cell.length_b   1.000
_cell.length_c   1.000
_cell.angle_alpha   90.00
_cell.angle_beta   90.00
_cell.angle_gamma   90.00
#
_symmetry.space_group_name_H-M   'P 1'
#
loop_
_entity.id
_entity.type
_entity.pdbx_description
1 polymer ?
#
loop_
_entity_poly.entity_id
_entity_poly.type
_entity_poly.pdbx_seq_one_letter_code
_entity_poly.pdbx_strand_id
1 'polypeptide(L)'
;RSFLSLDSSTPRNPPPLPTGRACDRPLPIIHCDKCGTVAVPEDQLPVILPEDVEYGDDVGSPIKKMPEFYETSCPQCGGKAERETDTFDTFFESSWYYARFACPDADAMLDDRAKYWAPVDQYIGGIEHAVLHLLYARFFHKLMRDEGLLDSDEPFTNLLTQGMVLKDGSKMSKSKGNTVDPQPLSEKY
;
A
#
# COMPACT_ATOMS: atom_id res chain seq x y z
N ARG A 1 10.06 5.45 -16.45
CA ARG A 1 11.13 4.44 -16.37
C ARG A 1 11.30 4.07 -14.91
N SER A 2 10.78 2.92 -14.52
CA SER A 2 11.04 2.15 -13.28
C SER A 2 11.01 2.89 -11.93
N PHE A 3 9.84 3.33 -11.49
CA PHE A 3 9.68 3.84 -10.11
C PHE A 3 9.31 2.76 -9.08
N LEU A 4 9.10 1.51 -9.48
CA LEU A 4 8.62 0.46 -8.59
C LEU A 4 9.30 -0.88 -8.89
N SER A 5 10.58 -1.01 -8.51
CA SER A 5 11.20 -2.32 -8.34
C SER A 5 10.77 -2.88 -6.98
N LEU A 6 9.83 -3.81 -6.97
CA LEU A 6 9.53 -4.62 -5.79
C LEU A 6 10.54 -5.75 -5.72
N ASP A 7 11.44 -5.69 -4.76
CA ASP A 7 12.36 -6.80 -4.48
C ASP A 7 11.55 -8.02 -4.00
N SER A 8 11.73 -9.15 -4.71
CA SER A 8 11.09 -10.43 -4.40
C SER A 8 11.69 -11.14 -3.17
N SER A 9 12.70 -10.56 -2.53
CA SER A 9 13.41 -11.15 -1.39
C SER A 9 12.75 -10.86 -0.03
N THR A 10 11.70 -10.02 0.03
CA THR A 10 10.97 -9.81 1.28
C THR A 10 10.19 -11.07 1.67
N PRO A 11 10.32 -11.56 2.92
CA PRO A 11 9.58 -12.71 3.39
C PRO A 11 8.07 -12.49 3.21
N ARG A 12 7.37 -13.48 2.67
CA ARG A 12 5.95 -13.42 2.27
C ARG A 12 4.96 -13.13 3.41
N ASN A 13 5.42 -13.09 4.64
CA ASN A 13 4.65 -12.67 5.82
C ASN A 13 5.61 -12.03 6.82
N PRO A 14 5.76 -10.69 6.83
CA PRO A 14 6.34 -10.03 7.99
C PRO A 14 5.45 -10.31 9.22
N PRO A 15 6.02 -10.42 10.42
CA PRO A 15 5.22 -10.54 11.63
C PRO A 15 4.26 -9.35 11.74
N PRO A 16 3.04 -9.54 12.28
CA PRO A 16 2.09 -8.46 12.45
C PRO A 16 2.70 -7.39 13.36
N LEU A 17 2.90 -6.20 12.81
CA LEU A 17 3.32 -5.04 13.59
C LEU A 17 2.23 -4.70 14.63
N PRO A 18 2.62 -4.22 15.83
CA PRO A 18 1.66 -3.79 16.84
C PRO A 18 0.76 -2.69 16.28
N THR A 19 -0.50 -2.76 16.63
CA THR A 19 -1.67 -2.03 16.15
C THR A 19 -1.61 -0.49 16.18
N GLY A 20 -0.62 0.10 15.57
CA GLY A 20 -0.62 1.51 15.19
C GLY A 20 -0.77 1.59 13.67
N ARG A 21 -1.62 2.46 13.16
CA ARG A 21 -1.87 2.70 11.75
C ARG A 21 -0.60 3.14 11.02
N ALA A 22 0.34 2.23 10.80
CA ALA A 22 1.51 2.48 9.99
C ALA A 22 1.36 1.68 8.68
N CYS A 23 1.41 2.37 7.56
CA CYS A 23 1.74 1.74 6.30
C CYS A 23 3.22 1.33 6.38
N ASP A 24 3.54 0.08 6.07
CA ASP A 24 4.90 -0.44 6.16
C ASP A 24 5.82 0.08 5.03
N ARG A 25 5.37 1.07 4.26
CA ARG A 25 6.10 1.61 3.11
C ARG A 25 6.55 3.04 3.36
N PRO A 26 7.85 3.29 3.59
CA PRO A 26 8.40 4.63 3.72
C PRO A 26 8.30 5.40 2.40
N LEU A 27 8.08 6.70 2.51
CA LEU A 27 8.14 7.60 1.35
C LEU A 27 9.59 7.69 0.84
N PRO A 28 9.86 7.42 -0.45
CA PRO A 28 11.22 7.45 -1.00
C PRO A 28 11.65 8.89 -1.34
N ILE A 29 11.67 9.75 -0.33
CA ILE A 29 11.94 11.18 -0.44
C ILE A 29 13.06 11.59 0.51
N ILE A 30 13.88 12.55 0.05
CA ILE A 30 14.95 13.20 0.82
C ILE A 30 14.70 14.70 0.80
N HIS A 31 14.79 15.33 1.97
CA HIS A 31 14.68 16.77 2.17
C HIS A 31 16.08 17.36 2.29
N CYS A 32 16.39 18.34 1.43
CA CYS A 32 17.67 19.05 1.40
C CYS A 32 17.42 20.55 1.48
N ASP A 33 18.09 21.25 2.40
CA ASP A 33 17.94 22.70 2.55
C ASP A 33 18.28 23.48 1.27
N LYS A 34 19.21 22.94 0.46
CA LYS A 34 19.66 23.60 -0.78
C LYS A 34 18.84 23.20 -2.00
N CYS A 35 18.45 21.91 -2.13
CA CYS A 35 17.82 21.36 -3.33
C CYS A 35 16.32 21.17 -3.17
N GLY A 36 15.76 21.36 -1.96
CA GLY A 36 14.36 21.09 -1.67
C GLY A 36 14.08 19.58 -1.55
N THR A 37 12.92 19.18 -2.01
CA THR A 37 12.48 17.77 -2.01
C THR A 37 13.08 17.02 -3.20
N VAL A 38 13.79 15.92 -2.92
CA VAL A 38 14.52 15.11 -3.89
C VAL A 38 14.09 13.66 -3.74
N ALA A 39 13.88 12.96 -4.85
CA ALA A 39 13.61 11.52 -4.83
C ALA A 39 14.85 10.72 -4.40
N VAL A 40 14.63 9.62 -3.68
CA VAL A 40 15.69 8.61 -3.43
C VAL A 40 16.11 8.02 -4.78
N PRO A 41 17.42 7.92 -5.09
CA PRO A 41 17.90 7.29 -6.31
C PRO A 41 17.44 5.85 -6.48
N GLU A 42 17.24 5.42 -7.72
CA GLU A 42 16.73 4.07 -8.04
C GLU A 42 17.63 2.94 -7.48
N ASP A 43 18.95 3.15 -7.47
CA ASP A 43 19.93 2.21 -6.94
C ASP A 43 19.93 2.09 -5.39
N GLN A 44 19.19 3.00 -4.71
CA GLN A 44 18.98 2.98 -3.27
C GLN A 44 17.56 2.53 -2.87
N LEU A 45 16.77 2.07 -3.81
CA LEU A 45 15.45 1.49 -3.55
C LEU A 45 15.54 -0.04 -3.40
N PRO A 46 14.70 -0.64 -2.56
CA PRO A 46 13.69 0.00 -1.70
C PRO A 46 14.29 0.70 -0.47
N VAL A 47 13.62 1.72 0.05
CA VAL A 47 13.95 2.26 1.37
C VAL A 47 13.49 1.25 2.42
N ILE A 48 14.44 0.71 3.20
CA ILE A 48 14.17 -0.33 4.20
C ILE A 48 13.96 0.32 5.56
N LEU A 49 12.87 -0.05 6.23
CA LEU A 49 12.62 0.36 7.61
C LEU A 49 13.52 -0.43 8.57
N PRO A 50 14.00 0.20 9.67
CA PRO A 50 14.72 -0.50 10.70
C PRO A 50 13.86 -1.60 11.34
N GLU A 51 14.44 -2.79 11.58
CA GLU A 51 13.73 -3.88 12.29
C GLU A 51 13.88 -3.76 13.81
N ASP A 52 15.01 -3.23 14.27
CA ASP A 52 15.31 -3.04 15.70
C ASP A 52 14.80 -1.68 16.18
N VAL A 53 13.49 -1.59 16.41
CA VAL A 53 12.84 -0.35 16.85
C VAL A 53 12.43 -0.48 18.31
N GLU A 54 12.96 0.37 19.18
CA GLU A 54 12.49 0.48 20.56
C GLU A 54 11.20 1.29 20.62
N TYR A 55 10.14 0.64 21.08
CA TYR A 55 8.85 1.28 21.31
C TYR A 55 8.86 1.90 22.74
N GLY A 56 8.92 3.23 22.81
CA GLY A 56 8.70 3.95 24.06
C GLY A 56 7.22 4.26 24.31
N ASP A 57 6.90 4.75 25.50
CA ASP A 57 5.53 5.18 25.88
C ASP A 57 5.05 6.44 25.12
N ASP A 58 5.90 7.03 24.31
CA ASP A 58 5.61 8.25 23.55
C ASP A 58 4.77 7.97 22.30
N VAL A 59 3.75 8.79 22.11
CA VAL A 59 2.91 8.80 20.91
C VAL A 59 3.70 9.39 19.72
N GLY A 60 3.99 8.59 18.69
CA GLY A 60 4.63 9.06 17.46
C GLY A 60 5.35 7.95 16.69
N SER A 61 5.76 8.25 15.45
CA SER A 61 6.54 7.32 14.64
C SER A 61 7.95 7.17 15.23
N PRO A 62 8.38 5.96 15.58
CA PRO A 62 9.70 5.74 16.18
C PRO A 62 10.85 6.11 15.24
N ILE A 63 10.69 5.98 13.93
CA ILE A 63 11.72 6.32 12.94
C ILE A 63 12.08 7.83 12.92
N LYS A 64 11.18 8.69 13.42
CA LYS A 64 11.46 10.13 13.61
C LYS A 64 12.51 10.40 14.69
N LYS A 65 12.81 9.41 15.53
CA LYS A 65 13.78 9.49 16.62
C LYS A 65 15.08 8.75 16.32
N MET A 66 15.22 8.21 15.09
CA MET A 66 16.37 7.39 14.65
C MET A 66 17.24 8.16 13.65
N PRO A 67 18.27 8.93 14.11
CA PRO A 67 19.17 9.67 13.22
C PRO A 67 19.84 8.78 12.17
N GLU A 68 20.14 7.54 12.52
CA GLU A 68 20.72 6.53 11.62
C GLU A 68 19.79 6.17 10.45
N PHE A 69 18.47 6.39 10.59
CA PHE A 69 17.52 6.21 9.51
C PHE A 69 17.35 7.47 8.66
N TYR A 70 17.16 8.63 9.30
CA TYR A 70 16.77 9.82 8.56
C TYR A 70 17.97 10.68 8.10
N GLU A 71 19.11 10.68 8.81
CA GLU A 71 20.26 11.47 8.37
C GLU A 71 20.89 10.84 7.11
N THR A 72 21.06 11.65 6.06
CA THR A 72 21.60 11.21 4.78
C THR A 72 22.30 12.34 4.05
N SER A 73 22.86 12.04 2.89
CA SER A 73 23.42 13.02 1.96
C SER A 73 22.46 13.25 0.78
N CYS A 74 22.34 14.49 0.37
CA CYS A 74 21.54 14.84 -0.79
C CYS A 74 22.15 14.25 -2.07
N PRO A 75 21.41 13.45 -2.87
CA PRO A 75 21.94 12.84 -4.07
C PRO A 75 22.23 13.86 -5.19
N GLN A 76 21.70 15.08 -5.11
CA GLN A 76 21.95 16.13 -6.10
C GLN A 76 23.16 16.99 -5.78
N CYS A 77 23.36 17.38 -4.51
CA CYS A 77 24.43 18.31 -4.16
C CYS A 77 25.47 17.76 -3.17
N GLY A 78 25.29 16.54 -2.67
CA GLY A 78 26.17 15.91 -1.69
C GLY A 78 26.16 16.52 -0.29
N GLY A 79 25.32 17.55 -0.06
CA GLY A 79 25.19 18.19 1.25
C GLY A 79 24.38 17.37 2.23
N LYS A 80 24.38 17.80 3.52
CA LYS A 80 23.55 17.19 4.56
C LYS A 80 22.07 17.28 4.15
N ALA A 81 21.35 16.19 4.36
CA ALA A 81 19.93 16.05 4.04
C ALA A 81 19.25 15.06 4.97
N GLU A 82 17.94 15.01 4.97
CA GLU A 82 17.15 14.13 5.82
C GLU A 82 16.17 13.32 4.97
N ARG A 83 16.07 11.99 5.24
CA ARG A 83 15.03 11.15 4.65
C ARG A 83 13.68 11.51 5.24
N GLU A 84 12.62 11.37 4.42
CA GLU A 84 11.26 11.42 4.92
C GLU A 84 11.01 10.30 5.93
N THR A 85 10.36 10.64 7.01
CA THR A 85 10.03 9.73 8.11
C THR A 85 8.56 9.36 8.18
N ASP A 86 7.75 9.90 7.29
CA ASP A 86 6.38 9.47 7.11
C ASP A 86 6.29 8.27 6.16
N THR A 87 5.23 7.51 6.29
CA THR A 87 4.92 6.37 5.43
C THR A 87 3.72 6.70 4.55
N PHE A 88 3.55 5.93 3.47
CA PHE A 88 2.37 6.04 2.65
C PHE A 88 1.09 5.72 3.43
N ASP A 89 -0.04 6.18 2.92
CA ASP A 89 -1.37 5.85 3.43
C ASP A 89 -1.63 4.33 3.40
N THR A 90 -2.42 3.81 4.33
CA THR A 90 -2.73 2.39 4.46
C THR A 90 -3.42 1.78 3.25
N PHE A 91 -4.07 2.59 2.40
CA PHE A 91 -4.69 2.14 1.15
C PHE A 91 -3.73 2.14 -0.05
N PHE A 92 -2.50 2.60 0.14
CA PHE A 92 -1.53 2.72 -0.94
C PHE A 92 -1.30 1.38 -1.65
N GLU A 93 -0.91 0.33 -0.95
CA GLU A 93 -0.63 -0.97 -1.56
C GLU A 93 -1.88 -1.72 -2.05
N SER A 94 -3.03 -1.49 -1.41
CA SER A 94 -4.29 -2.06 -1.89
C SER A 94 -4.81 -1.41 -3.17
N SER A 95 -4.12 -0.38 -3.67
CA SER A 95 -4.50 0.33 -4.89
C SER A 95 -4.35 -0.49 -6.16
N TRP A 96 -3.44 -1.48 -6.18
CA TRP A 96 -3.17 -2.31 -7.37
C TRP A 96 -3.20 -3.82 -7.11
N TYR A 97 -3.65 -4.28 -5.94
CA TYR A 97 -3.63 -5.69 -5.57
C TYR A 97 -4.36 -6.58 -6.59
N TYR A 98 -5.48 -6.09 -7.17
CA TYR A 98 -6.26 -6.82 -8.18
C TYR A 98 -5.43 -7.13 -9.43
N ALA A 99 -4.57 -6.20 -9.87
CA ALA A 99 -3.68 -6.41 -11.00
C ALA A 99 -2.51 -7.34 -10.61
N ARG A 100 -1.96 -7.19 -9.40
CA ARG A 100 -0.90 -8.05 -8.89
C ARG A 100 -1.33 -9.52 -8.74
N PHE A 101 -2.58 -9.78 -8.41
CA PHE A 101 -3.12 -11.15 -8.35
C PHE A 101 -3.09 -11.88 -9.69
N ALA A 102 -3.09 -11.16 -10.81
CA ALA A 102 -2.93 -11.77 -12.14
C ALA A 102 -1.51 -12.29 -12.39
N CYS A 103 -0.51 -11.76 -11.67
CA CYS A 103 0.90 -12.08 -11.85
C CYS A 103 1.66 -12.14 -10.49
N PRO A 104 1.26 -13.05 -9.57
CA PRO A 104 1.78 -13.06 -8.19
C PRO A 104 3.26 -13.40 -8.07
N ASP A 105 3.80 -14.07 -9.07
CA ASP A 105 5.19 -14.54 -9.18
C ASP A 105 6.07 -13.67 -10.11
N ALA A 106 5.54 -12.52 -10.58
CA ALA A 106 6.33 -11.61 -11.41
C ALA A 106 7.46 -10.96 -10.60
N ASP A 107 8.64 -10.84 -11.21
CA ASP A 107 9.80 -10.15 -10.63
C ASP A 107 9.63 -8.62 -10.62
N ALA A 108 8.75 -8.09 -11.46
CA ALA A 108 8.36 -6.68 -11.50
C ALA A 108 7.02 -6.45 -10.79
N MET A 109 6.60 -5.19 -10.67
CA MET A 109 5.30 -4.82 -10.12
C MET A 109 4.16 -5.55 -10.82
N LEU A 110 4.16 -5.55 -12.15
CA LEU A 110 3.21 -6.23 -13.02
C LEU A 110 3.95 -6.81 -14.23
N ASP A 111 3.33 -7.78 -14.92
CA ASP A 111 3.72 -8.27 -16.24
C ASP A 111 2.51 -8.32 -17.19
N ASP A 112 2.70 -8.82 -18.41
CA ASP A 112 1.68 -8.86 -19.47
C ASP A 112 0.40 -9.63 -19.09
N ARG A 113 0.46 -10.49 -18.08
CA ARG A 113 -0.74 -11.16 -17.54
C ARG A 113 -1.72 -10.15 -16.92
N ALA A 114 -1.20 -9.11 -16.27
CA ALA A 114 -2.04 -8.04 -15.72
C ALA A 114 -2.78 -7.27 -16.82
N LYS A 115 -2.14 -7.02 -17.98
CA LYS A 115 -2.81 -6.39 -19.13
C LYS A 115 -3.95 -7.26 -19.68
N TYR A 116 -3.74 -8.56 -19.72
CA TYR A 116 -4.75 -9.51 -20.22
C TYR A 116 -5.97 -9.58 -19.30
N TRP A 117 -5.76 -9.57 -17.96
CA TRP A 117 -6.83 -9.74 -16.97
C TRP A 117 -7.48 -8.44 -16.52
N ALA A 118 -6.88 -7.28 -16.77
CA ALA A 118 -7.48 -5.99 -16.51
C ALA A 118 -8.24 -5.46 -17.74
N PRO A 119 -9.35 -4.73 -17.53
CA PRO A 119 -10.02 -4.41 -16.26
C PRO A 119 -10.73 -5.62 -15.65
N VAL A 120 -10.94 -5.59 -14.32
CA VAL A 120 -11.73 -6.62 -13.63
C VAL A 120 -13.20 -6.52 -14.04
N ASP A 121 -13.80 -7.64 -14.48
CA ASP A 121 -15.16 -7.65 -15.02
C ASP A 121 -16.22 -7.25 -14.00
N GLN A 122 -16.11 -7.75 -12.78
CA GLN A 122 -17.04 -7.46 -11.70
C GLN A 122 -16.31 -7.24 -10.39
N TYR A 123 -16.49 -6.06 -9.80
CA TYR A 123 -15.92 -5.70 -8.51
C TYR A 123 -17.01 -5.40 -7.50
N ILE A 124 -16.96 -6.05 -6.33
CA ILE A 124 -18.01 -5.98 -5.31
C ILE A 124 -17.40 -5.54 -3.99
N GLY A 125 -17.98 -4.52 -3.36
CA GLY A 125 -17.49 -4.03 -2.08
C GLY A 125 -18.48 -3.09 -1.38
N GLY A 126 -18.14 -2.65 -0.18
CA GLY A 126 -18.91 -1.69 0.57
C GLY A 126 -18.83 -0.28 -0.01
N ILE A 127 -19.91 0.48 0.14
CA ILE A 127 -19.98 1.87 -0.35
C ILE A 127 -18.98 2.80 0.34
N GLU A 128 -18.54 2.47 1.53
CA GLU A 128 -17.54 3.22 2.29
C GLU A 128 -16.20 3.36 1.57
N HIS A 129 -15.92 2.44 0.64
CA HIS A 129 -14.69 2.47 -0.15
C HIS A 129 -14.72 3.46 -1.33
N ALA A 130 -15.84 4.09 -1.61
CA ALA A 130 -15.98 5.03 -2.74
C ALA A 130 -14.98 6.20 -2.67
N VAL A 131 -14.72 6.74 -1.48
CA VAL A 131 -13.77 7.84 -1.24
C VAL A 131 -12.46 7.39 -0.59
N LEU A 132 -12.26 6.09 -0.41
CA LEU A 132 -11.07 5.48 0.14
C LEU A 132 -10.40 4.61 -0.92
N HIS A 133 -10.52 3.30 -0.79
CA HIS A 133 -9.88 2.33 -1.68
C HIS A 133 -10.17 2.57 -3.18
N LEU A 134 -11.41 2.84 -3.58
CA LEU A 134 -11.76 3.00 -4.99
C LEU A 134 -11.13 4.25 -5.61
N LEU A 135 -10.98 5.33 -4.85
CA LEU A 135 -10.28 6.53 -5.32
C LEU A 135 -8.81 6.22 -5.61
N TYR A 136 -8.13 5.55 -4.68
CA TYR A 136 -6.74 5.12 -4.85
C TYR A 136 -6.59 4.12 -6.00
N ALA A 137 -7.46 3.11 -6.09
CA ALA A 137 -7.42 2.11 -7.15
C ALA A 137 -7.54 2.74 -8.54
N ARG A 138 -8.45 3.70 -8.73
CA ARG A 138 -8.60 4.44 -9.98
C ARG A 138 -7.40 5.32 -10.30
N PHE A 139 -6.87 6.02 -9.30
CA PHE A 139 -5.71 6.88 -9.47
C PHE A 139 -4.47 6.06 -9.88
N PHE A 140 -4.15 5.01 -9.14
CA PHE A 140 -3.00 4.15 -9.46
C PHE A 140 -3.18 3.39 -10.77
N HIS A 141 -4.40 2.98 -11.11
CA HIS A 141 -4.66 2.36 -12.40
C HIS A 141 -4.28 3.27 -13.57
N LYS A 142 -4.64 4.56 -13.48
CA LYS A 142 -4.28 5.56 -14.49
C LYS A 142 -2.77 5.80 -14.55
N LEU A 143 -2.08 5.84 -13.41
CA LEU A 143 -0.62 5.91 -13.39
C LEU A 143 0.02 4.69 -14.05
N MET A 144 -0.45 3.47 -13.73
CA MET A 144 0.05 2.24 -14.34
C MET A 144 -0.22 2.18 -15.84
N ARG A 145 -1.36 2.68 -16.30
CA ARG A 145 -1.65 2.84 -17.74
C ARG A 145 -0.66 3.83 -18.38
N ASP A 146 -0.44 4.99 -17.77
CA ASP A 146 0.44 6.03 -18.32
C ASP A 146 1.91 5.57 -18.40
N GLU A 147 2.32 4.67 -17.50
CA GLU A 147 3.61 3.98 -17.51
C GLU A 147 3.63 2.73 -18.43
N GLY A 148 2.53 2.43 -19.12
CA GLY A 148 2.42 1.28 -20.05
C GLY A 148 2.34 -0.08 -19.38
N LEU A 149 2.07 -0.14 -18.08
CA LEU A 149 1.89 -1.39 -17.34
C LEU A 149 0.49 -1.99 -17.53
N LEU A 150 -0.50 -1.17 -17.86
CA LEU A 150 -1.88 -1.56 -18.18
C LEU A 150 -2.36 -0.81 -19.42
N ASP A 151 -3.41 -1.33 -20.08
CA ASP A 151 -3.95 -0.74 -21.30
C ASP A 151 -5.33 -0.10 -21.11
N SER A 152 -6.04 -0.44 -20.03
CA SER A 152 -7.40 0.07 -19.74
C SER A 152 -7.37 1.38 -18.96
N ASP A 153 -8.42 2.19 -19.15
CA ASP A 153 -8.55 3.50 -18.45
C ASP A 153 -9.07 3.38 -17.03
N GLU A 154 -9.84 2.33 -16.74
CA GLU A 154 -10.48 2.10 -15.44
C GLU A 154 -10.20 0.69 -14.94
N PRO A 155 -10.05 0.50 -13.62
CA PRO A 155 -9.70 -0.79 -13.05
C PRO A 155 -10.83 -1.83 -13.10
N PHE A 156 -12.08 -1.37 -13.12
CA PHE A 156 -13.27 -2.22 -13.00
C PHE A 156 -14.29 -1.89 -14.07
N THR A 157 -14.79 -2.92 -14.77
CA THR A 157 -15.83 -2.77 -15.78
C THR A 157 -17.20 -2.55 -15.14
N ASN A 158 -17.52 -3.34 -14.12
CA ASN A 158 -18.74 -3.21 -13.33
C ASN A 158 -18.41 -3.11 -11.84
N LEU A 159 -18.93 -2.10 -11.19
CA LEU A 159 -18.81 -1.89 -9.76
C LEU A 159 -20.17 -2.07 -9.09
N LEU A 160 -20.27 -3.07 -8.22
CA LEU A 160 -21.45 -3.27 -7.38
C LEU A 160 -21.11 -2.85 -5.95
N THR A 161 -21.67 -1.73 -5.51
CA THR A 161 -21.58 -1.30 -4.12
C THR A 161 -22.73 -1.90 -3.32
N GLN A 162 -22.39 -2.71 -2.33
CA GLN A 162 -23.39 -3.32 -1.44
C GLN A 162 -23.55 -2.52 -0.15
N GLY A 163 -24.72 -2.62 0.45
CA GLY A 163 -24.98 -2.03 1.76
C GLY A 163 -24.23 -2.75 2.88
N MET A 164 -24.22 -2.13 4.05
CA MET A 164 -23.60 -2.72 5.25
C MET A 164 -24.35 -3.98 5.67
N VAL A 165 -23.62 -5.08 5.85
CA VAL A 165 -24.20 -6.29 6.43
C VAL A 165 -24.36 -6.08 7.94
N LEU A 166 -25.59 -6.22 8.41
CA LEU A 166 -25.97 -5.99 9.79
C LEU A 166 -26.31 -7.30 10.46
N LYS A 167 -26.03 -7.41 11.77
CA LYS A 167 -26.60 -8.43 12.66
C LYS A 167 -27.46 -7.73 13.69
N ASP A 168 -28.72 -8.15 13.80
CA ASP A 168 -29.68 -7.59 14.74
C ASP A 168 -29.80 -6.06 14.62
N GLY A 169 -29.80 -5.54 13.38
CA GLY A 169 -29.89 -4.12 13.07
C GLY A 169 -28.63 -3.31 13.37
N SER A 170 -27.54 -3.94 13.77
CA SER A 170 -26.29 -3.26 14.12
C SER A 170 -25.13 -3.69 13.24
N LYS A 171 -24.19 -2.74 12.97
CA LYS A 171 -22.93 -3.05 12.28
C LYS A 171 -22.15 -4.10 13.07
N MET A 172 -21.71 -5.16 12.39
CA MET A 172 -20.85 -6.18 12.96
C MET A 172 -19.48 -5.61 13.32
N SER A 173 -18.96 -5.98 14.49
CA SER A 173 -17.65 -5.56 14.96
C SER A 173 -17.07 -6.63 15.89
N LYS A 174 -15.77 -6.93 15.71
CA LYS A 174 -15.03 -7.84 16.61
C LYS A 174 -15.06 -7.34 18.06
N SER A 175 -14.94 -6.04 18.26
CA SER A 175 -14.97 -5.42 19.59
C SER A 175 -16.31 -5.53 20.30
N LYS A 176 -17.42 -5.67 19.55
CA LYS A 176 -18.77 -5.87 20.08
C LYS A 176 -19.15 -7.35 20.21
N GLY A 177 -18.33 -8.25 19.67
CA GLY A 177 -18.61 -9.69 19.68
C GLY A 177 -19.86 -10.10 18.88
N ASN A 178 -20.37 -9.25 17.99
CA ASN A 178 -21.58 -9.49 17.21
C ASN A 178 -21.29 -9.93 15.76
N THR A 179 -20.14 -10.54 15.52
CA THR A 179 -19.79 -11.10 14.21
C THR A 179 -20.51 -12.43 13.98
N VAL A 180 -20.84 -12.72 12.73
CA VAL A 180 -21.38 -14.01 12.29
C VAL A 180 -20.26 -14.78 11.59
N ASP A 181 -20.02 -16.01 12.05
CA ASP A 181 -19.13 -16.94 11.38
C ASP A 181 -19.84 -17.50 10.14
N PRO A 182 -19.27 -17.42 8.95
CA PRO A 182 -19.85 -18.00 7.73
C PRO A 182 -19.75 -19.53 7.68
N GLN A 183 -18.87 -20.15 8.47
CA GLN A 183 -18.62 -21.59 8.44
C GLN A 183 -19.89 -22.45 8.62
N PRO A 184 -20.76 -22.21 9.64
CA PRO A 184 -21.99 -22.99 9.81
C PRO A 184 -22.96 -22.87 8.63
N LEU A 185 -22.92 -21.73 7.91
CA LEU A 185 -23.74 -21.55 6.72
C LEU A 185 -23.22 -22.39 5.55
N SER A 186 -21.90 -22.40 5.35
CA SER A 186 -21.24 -23.20 4.31
C SER A 186 -21.39 -24.72 4.54
N GLU A 187 -21.50 -25.15 5.82
CA GLU A 187 -21.70 -26.56 6.15
C GLU A 187 -23.17 -27.03 5.95
N LYS A 188 -24.08 -26.08 5.95
CA LYS A 188 -25.53 -26.35 5.83
C LYS A 188 -25.99 -26.46 4.35
N TYR A 189 -25.33 -25.74 3.43
CA TYR A 189 -25.66 -25.61 2.02
C TYR A 189 -24.48 -26.03 1.13
#